data_e9e2cad4a17dc871404129bbc74b424e
#
_entry.id   e9e2cad4a17dc871404129bbc74b424e
#
_cell.length_a   1.000
_cell.length_b   1.000
_cell.length_c   1.000
_cell.angle_alpha   90.00
_cell.angle_beta   90.00
_cell.angle_gamma   90.00
#
_symmetry.space_group_name_H-M   'P 1'
#
loop_
_entity.id
_entity.type
_entity.pdbx_description
1 polymer ?
#
loop_
_entity_poly.entity_id
_entity_poly.type
_entity_poly.pdbx_seq_one_letter_code
_entity_poly.pdbx_strand_id
1 'polypeptide(L)' 'MVKIINIEEFENIIKSNYGYTVIKNKETSVIHKTKCAEINKENFFDAEKENTEYHWFSTISLAEKKFESLKNCGVCNPD' A
#
# COMPACT_ATOMS: atom_id res chain seq x y z
N MET A 1 0.92 11.61 3.34
CA MET A 1 1.73 10.67 2.53
C MET A 1 2.84 10.08 3.38
N VAL A 2 2.86 8.77 3.54
CA VAL A 2 3.81 8.10 4.40
C VAL A 2 4.37 6.85 3.72
N LYS A 3 5.68 6.81 3.57
CA LYS A 3 6.35 5.60 3.15
C LYS A 3 6.51 4.70 4.38
N ILE A 4 6.02 3.48 4.28
CA ILE A 4 6.09 2.53 5.39
C ILE A 4 7.46 1.87 5.39
N ILE A 5 8.26 2.12 6.43
CA ILE A 5 9.63 1.67 6.48
C ILE A 5 9.89 0.53 7.48
N ASN A 6 8.97 0.29 8.40
CA ASN A 6 9.14 -0.80 9.37
C ASN A 6 7.82 -1.45 9.72
N ILE A 7 7.92 -2.60 10.39
CA ILE A 7 6.74 -3.40 10.71
C ILE A 7 5.82 -2.71 11.73
N GLU A 8 6.37 -1.92 12.63
CA GLU A 8 5.55 -1.19 13.61
C GLU A 8 4.61 -0.20 12.91
N GLU A 9 5.13 0.57 11.95
CA GLU A 9 4.32 1.49 11.17
C GLU A 9 3.25 0.75 10.39
N PHE A 10 3.64 -0.37 9.79
CA PHE A 10 2.70 -1.21 9.03
C PHE A 10 1.57 -1.73 9.91
N GLU A 11 1.89 -2.23 11.10
CA GLU A 11 0.89 -2.71 12.03
C GLU A 11 -0.07 -1.61 12.48
N ASN A 12 0.46 -0.41 12.74
CA ASN A 12 -0.36 0.72 13.14
C ASN A 12 -1.34 1.12 12.04
N ILE A 13 -0.89 1.08 10.80
CA ILE A 13 -1.73 1.39 9.65
C ILE A 13 -2.84 0.36 9.51
N ILE A 14 -2.53 -0.91 9.64
CA ILE A 14 -3.53 -1.99 9.59
C ILE A 14 -4.56 -1.83 10.71
N LYS A 15 -4.10 -1.52 11.91
CA LYS A 15 -5.01 -1.30 13.05
C LYS A 15 -5.97 -0.16 12.82
N SER A 16 -5.51 0.90 12.15
CA SER A 16 -6.38 2.05 11.83
C SER A 16 -7.48 1.65 10.86
N ASN A 17 -7.24 0.66 10.03
CA ASN A 17 -8.18 0.15 9.04
C ASN A 17 -8.75 1.27 8.15
N TYR A 18 -7.91 2.24 7.81
CA TYR A 18 -8.31 3.49 7.19
C TYR A 18 -7.32 3.87 6.09
N GLY A 19 -7.82 4.53 5.06
CA GLY A 19 -6.98 5.02 3.98
C GLY A 19 -6.64 3.96 2.95
N TYR A 20 -5.55 4.21 2.21
CA TYR A 20 -5.12 3.37 1.10
C TYR A 20 -3.65 3.08 1.18
N THR A 21 -3.25 1.90 0.75
CA THR A 21 -1.86 1.47 0.73
C THR A 21 -1.46 1.18 -0.71
N VAL A 22 -0.36 1.80 -1.16
CA VAL A 22 0.19 1.55 -2.48
C VAL A 22 1.39 0.64 -2.35
N ILE A 23 1.38 -0.46 -3.11
CA ILE A 23 2.51 -1.39 -3.19
C ILE A 23 3.21 -1.09 -4.51
N LYS A 24 4.42 -0.57 -4.41
CA LYS A 24 5.22 -0.17 -5.57
C LYS A 24 6.42 -1.09 -5.74
N ASN A 25 6.49 -1.76 -6.89
CA ASN A 25 7.69 -2.51 -7.28
C ASN A 25 8.34 -1.82 -8.48
N LYS A 26 9.33 -2.47 -9.11
CA LYS A 26 10.07 -1.87 -10.21
C LYS A 26 9.21 -1.53 -11.43
N GLU A 27 8.16 -2.27 -11.66
CA GLU A 27 7.36 -2.15 -12.89
C GLU A 27 5.97 -1.59 -12.66
N THR A 28 5.38 -1.83 -11.49
CA THR A 28 4.00 -1.46 -11.24
C THR A 28 3.80 -0.81 -9.89
N SER A 29 2.72 -0.04 -9.80
CA SER A 29 2.24 0.52 -8.55
C SER A 29 0.77 0.17 -8.45
N VAL A 30 0.39 -0.55 -7.40
CA VAL A 30 -1.00 -1.01 -7.21
C VAL A 30 -1.54 -0.41 -5.93
N ILE A 31 -2.72 0.21 -6.01
CA ILE A 31 -3.37 0.79 -4.85
C ILE A 31 -4.38 -0.21 -4.27
N HIS A 32 -4.35 -0.35 -2.95
CA HIS A 32 -5.26 -1.22 -2.19
C HIS A 32 -5.93 -0.41 -1.09
N LYS A 33 -7.11 -0.83 -0.68
CA LYS A 33 -7.65 -0.33 0.58
C LYS A 33 -6.79 -0.91 1.70
N THR A 34 -6.56 -0.13 2.75
CA THR A 34 -5.74 -0.61 3.88
C THR A 34 -6.31 -1.90 4.49
N LYS A 35 -7.62 -2.07 4.46
CA LYS A 35 -8.28 -3.28 4.96
C LYS A 35 -8.28 -4.46 3.99
N CYS A 36 -7.66 -4.32 2.82
CA CYS A 36 -7.59 -5.40 1.82
C CYS A 36 -6.81 -6.59 2.36
N ALA A 37 -7.28 -7.80 2.06
CA ALA A 37 -6.62 -9.04 2.50
C ALA A 37 -5.19 -9.17 1.97
N GLU A 38 -4.88 -8.51 0.85
CA GLU A 38 -3.51 -8.50 0.30
C GLU A 38 -2.54 -7.70 1.16
N ILE A 39 -3.05 -6.84 2.04
CA ILE A 39 -2.23 -6.02 2.93
C ILE A 39 -2.08 -6.78 4.24
N ASN A 40 -1.02 -7.58 4.34
CA ASN A 40 -0.74 -8.38 5.53
C ASN A 40 0.77 -8.45 5.80
N LYS A 41 1.12 -8.92 7.00
CA LYS A 41 2.52 -8.96 7.43
C LYS A 41 3.39 -9.84 6.54
N GLU A 42 2.88 -10.97 6.10
CA GLU A 42 3.65 -11.88 5.26
C GLU A 42 4.06 -11.20 3.96
N ASN A 43 3.11 -10.53 3.31
CA ASN A 43 3.39 -9.82 2.08
C ASN A 43 4.35 -8.65 2.31
N PHE A 44 4.23 -7.98 3.45
CA PHE A 44 5.14 -6.89 3.80
C PHE A 44 6.57 -7.38 3.95
N PHE A 45 6.78 -8.49 4.65
CA PHE A 45 8.12 -9.06 4.81
C PHE A 45 8.70 -9.55 3.47
N ASP A 46 7.87 -10.17 2.63
CA ASP A 46 8.31 -10.60 1.31
C ASP A 46 8.70 -9.40 0.44
N ALA A 47 7.96 -8.30 0.56
CA ALA A 47 8.24 -7.07 -0.18
C ALA A 47 9.62 -6.50 0.16
N GLU A 48 10.03 -6.56 1.43
CA GLU A 48 11.35 -6.09 1.85
C GLU A 48 12.45 -6.84 1.11
N LYS A 49 12.29 -8.15 0.92
CA LYS A 49 13.26 -8.98 0.23
C LYS A 49 13.35 -8.66 -1.27
N GLU A 50 12.27 -8.15 -1.83
CA GLU A 50 12.17 -7.86 -3.25
C GLU A 50 12.35 -6.39 -3.60
N ASN A 51 12.75 -5.57 -2.64
CA ASN A 51 12.89 -4.12 -2.80
C ASN A 51 11.58 -3.45 -3.22
N THR A 52 10.47 -3.99 -2.77
CA THR A 52 9.14 -3.44 -3.01
C THR A 52 8.84 -2.42 -1.92
N GLU A 53 8.26 -1.30 -2.29
CA GLU A 53 7.92 -0.23 -1.35
C GLU A 53 6.43 -0.22 -1.03
N TYR A 54 6.12 0.09 0.22
CA TYR A 54 4.76 0.31 0.67
C TYR A 54 4.61 1.78 1.05
N HIS A 55 3.53 2.41 0.56
CA HIS A 55 3.22 3.80 0.86
C HIS A 55 1.77 3.90 1.30
N TRP A 56 1.50 4.73 2.30
CA TRP A 56 0.14 4.93 2.80
C TRP A 56 -0.36 6.33 2.47
N PHE A 57 -1.63 6.42 2.09
CA PHE A 57 -2.30 7.68 1.78
C PHE A 57 -3.68 7.71 2.42
N SER A 58 -4.09 8.89 2.87
CA SER A 58 -5.42 9.04 3.46
C SER A 58 -6.53 9.06 2.41
N THR A 59 -6.21 9.44 1.16
CA THR A 59 -7.18 9.46 0.05
C THR A 59 -6.55 8.93 -1.23
N ILE A 60 -7.41 8.50 -2.17
CA ILE A 60 -6.96 8.06 -3.49
C ILE A 60 -6.29 9.21 -4.25
N SER A 61 -6.84 10.42 -4.12
CA SER A 61 -6.29 11.60 -4.81
C SER A 61 -4.83 11.85 -4.47
N LEU A 62 -4.47 11.68 -3.20
CA LEU A 62 -3.07 11.87 -2.78
C LEU A 62 -2.17 10.81 -3.39
N ALA A 63 -2.65 9.57 -3.49
CA ALA A 63 -1.89 8.50 -4.11
C ALA A 63 -1.68 8.78 -5.60
N GLU A 64 -2.71 9.24 -6.28
CA GLU A 64 -2.64 9.56 -7.71
C GLU A 64 -1.68 10.69 -8.01
N LYS A 65 -1.55 11.65 -7.10
CA LYS A 65 -0.60 12.75 -7.25
C LYS A 65 0.85 12.27 -7.13
N LYS A 66 1.07 11.25 -6.33
CA LYS A 66 2.42 10.71 -6.10
C LYS A 66 2.83 9.75 -7.20
N PHE A 67 1.91 8.92 -7.67
CA PHE A 67 2.18 7.87 -8.66
C PHE A 67 1.34 8.09 -9.91
N GLU A 68 1.99 8.20 -11.06
CA GLU A 68 1.30 8.49 -12.32
C GLU A 68 0.48 7.33 -12.88
N SER A 69 0.89 6.10 -12.63
CA SER A 69 0.26 4.92 -13.24
C SER A 69 -0.16 3.92 -12.18
N LEU A 70 -1.14 4.31 -11.36
CA LEU A 70 -1.68 3.41 -10.35
C LEU A 70 -2.68 2.45 -10.98
N LYS A 71 -2.55 1.18 -10.60
CA LYS A 71 -3.53 0.16 -10.93
C LYS A 71 -4.35 -0.14 -9.69
N ASN A 72 -5.62 -0.44 -9.87
CA ASN A 72 -6.49 -0.81 -8.77
C ASN A 72 -6.36 -2.30 -8.47
N CYS A 73 -6.35 -2.64 -7.19
CA CYS A 73 -6.38 -4.04 -6.77
C CYS A 73 -7.70 -4.67 -7.20
N GLY A 74 -7.63 -5.80 -7.89
CA GLY A 74 -8.81 -6.52 -8.35
C GLY A 74 -9.61 -7.18 -7.24
N VAL A 75 -9.03 -7.31 -6.06
CA VAL A 75 -9.67 -7.96 -4.91
C VAL A 75 -10.51 -6.98 -4.11
N CYS A 76 -9.97 -5.81 -3.80
CA CYS A 76 -10.67 -4.85 -2.93
C CYS A 76 -11.31 -3.67 -3.67
N ASN A 77 -10.98 -3.47 -4.94
CA ASN A 77 -11.53 -2.38 -5.74
C ASN A 77 -11.56 -1.05 -4.99
N PRO A 78 -10.41 -0.45 -4.68
CA PRO A 78 -10.38 0.78 -3.88
C PRO A 78 -10.99 1.98 -4.58
N ASP A 79 -11.14 1.92 -5.87
CA ASP A 79 -11.66 3.02 -6.68
C ASP A 79 -13.17 2.98 -6.78
#